data_e73bdc55741c20ca122fb7fa82766f50
#
_entry.id   e73bdc55741c20ca122fb7fa82766f50
#
_cell.length_a   1.000
_cell.length_b   1.000
_cell.length_c   1.000
_cell.angle_alpha   90.00
_cell.angle_beta   90.00
_cell.angle_gamma   90.00
#
_symmetry.space_group_name_H-M   'P 1'
#
loop_
_entity.id
_entity.type
_entity.pdbx_description
1 polymer ?
#
loop_
_entity_poly.entity_id
_entity_poly.type
_entity_poly.pdbx_seq_one_letter_code
_entity_poly.pdbx_strand_id
1 'polypeptide(L)'
;MVCSRHMGKIALGAAVLAAALVLLLGLAGKAGAILPAGENPGYVSRLFDGSRVHRVDIQVEDWVAFLASATEEEYIPATVEIDGEAFRQVGLRAKGNNSLRLTEEYGLSRYSLKLEFDHYTDGSYHGLDKLSMDASFQDKSYLKT
;
A
#
# COMPACT_ATOMS: atom_id res chain seq x y z
N MET A 1 -24.12 26.49 42.37
CA MET A 1 -24.86 25.21 42.34
C MET A 1 -25.64 25.21 41.02
N VAL A 2 -25.11 24.54 39.99
CA VAL A 2 -25.79 24.47 38.66
C VAL A 2 -26.93 23.46 38.79
N CYS A 3 -28.11 23.88 38.47
CA CYS A 3 -29.39 23.20 38.75
C CYS A 3 -29.46 21.84 38.01
N SER A 4 -29.46 20.74 38.77
CA SER A 4 -29.50 19.33 38.30
C SER A 4 -30.73 19.01 37.41
N ARG A 5 -31.74 19.86 37.36
CA ARG A 5 -33.01 19.68 36.61
C ARG A 5 -32.83 19.74 35.10
N HIS A 6 -31.82 20.46 34.64
CA HIS A 6 -31.53 20.56 33.17
C HIS A 6 -30.53 19.46 32.71
N MET A 7 -29.66 18.98 33.61
CA MET A 7 -28.70 17.92 33.29
C MET A 7 -29.41 16.63 32.87
N GLY A 8 -30.46 16.21 33.53
CA GLY A 8 -31.24 15.03 33.15
C GLY A 8 -31.88 15.11 31.76
N LYS A 9 -32.40 16.32 31.41
CA LYS A 9 -33.00 16.54 30.08
C LYS A 9 -31.91 16.54 28.97
N ILE A 10 -30.77 17.13 29.22
CA ILE A 10 -29.62 17.13 28.28
C ILE A 10 -29.09 15.71 28.10
N ALA A 11 -28.91 14.95 29.20
CA ALA A 11 -28.46 13.55 29.13
C ALA A 11 -29.48 12.68 28.38
N LEU A 12 -30.76 12.84 28.61
CA LEU A 12 -31.79 12.10 27.87
C LEU A 12 -31.80 12.48 26.38
N GLY A 13 -31.66 13.74 26.05
CA GLY A 13 -31.55 14.22 24.66
C GLY A 13 -30.35 13.65 23.95
N ALA A 14 -29.17 13.64 24.60
CA ALA A 14 -27.94 13.06 24.07
C ALA A 14 -28.07 11.54 23.86
N ALA A 15 -28.69 10.82 24.79
CA ALA A 15 -28.93 9.38 24.68
C ALA A 15 -29.86 9.03 23.51
N VAL A 16 -30.94 9.79 23.33
CA VAL A 16 -31.89 9.63 22.20
C VAL A 16 -31.18 9.90 20.88
N LEU A 17 -30.36 10.94 20.82
CA LEU A 17 -29.62 11.31 19.61
C LEU A 17 -28.57 10.25 19.24
N ALA A 18 -27.86 9.71 20.22
CA ALA A 18 -26.91 8.60 20.01
C ALA A 18 -27.62 7.33 19.53
N ALA A 19 -28.76 6.98 20.12
CA ALA A 19 -29.56 5.82 19.71
C ALA A 19 -30.08 5.97 18.28
N ALA A 20 -30.55 7.17 17.91
CA ALA A 20 -31.00 7.49 16.54
C ALA A 20 -29.86 7.40 15.52
N LEU A 21 -28.65 7.85 15.89
CA LEU A 21 -27.46 7.76 15.03
C LEU A 21 -27.05 6.30 14.79
N VAL A 22 -27.05 5.47 15.83
CA VAL A 22 -26.74 4.03 15.72
C VAL A 22 -27.77 3.32 14.83
N LEU A 23 -29.06 3.65 14.99
CA LEU A 23 -30.13 3.12 14.14
C LEU A 23 -29.97 3.54 12.68
N LEU A 24 -29.66 4.81 12.41
CA LEU A 24 -29.41 5.31 11.07
C LEU A 24 -28.22 4.65 10.39
N LEU A 25 -27.09 4.47 11.13
CA LEU A 25 -25.92 3.77 10.63
C LEU A 25 -26.23 2.29 10.34
N GLY A 26 -27.00 1.64 11.21
CA GLY A 26 -27.43 0.25 10.99
C GLY A 26 -28.35 0.09 9.77
N LEU A 27 -29.27 1.04 9.54
CA LEU A 27 -30.14 1.04 8.36
C LEU A 27 -29.34 1.36 7.08
N ALA A 28 -28.39 2.30 7.14
CA ALA A 28 -27.52 2.63 6.03
C ALA A 28 -26.62 1.44 5.64
N GLY A 29 -26.12 0.67 6.61
CA GLY A 29 -25.40 -0.57 6.37
C GLY A 29 -26.26 -1.64 5.68
N LYS A 30 -27.51 -1.82 6.11
CA LYS A 30 -28.46 -2.75 5.46
C LYS A 30 -28.89 -2.30 4.06
N ALA A 31 -28.93 -0.99 3.83
CA ALA A 31 -29.25 -0.42 2.52
C ALA A 31 -28.07 -0.42 1.54
N GLY A 32 -26.91 -0.94 1.95
CA GLY A 32 -25.69 -0.92 1.11
C GLY A 32 -25.05 0.46 0.94
N ALA A 33 -25.53 1.48 1.68
CA ALA A 33 -24.96 2.83 1.64
C ALA A 33 -23.64 2.92 2.41
N ILE A 34 -23.35 1.94 3.28
CA ILE A 34 -22.07 1.74 3.92
C ILE A 34 -21.57 0.39 3.39
N LEU A 35 -20.54 0.44 2.55
CA LEU A 35 -19.88 -0.79 2.08
C LEU A 35 -19.34 -1.55 3.30
N PRO A 36 -19.58 -2.87 3.39
CA PRO A 36 -18.96 -3.66 4.45
C PRO A 36 -17.44 -3.54 4.29
N ALA A 37 -16.76 -3.11 5.34
CA ALA A 37 -15.31 -3.21 5.42
C ALA A 37 -14.99 -4.71 5.44
N GLY A 38 -14.69 -5.31 4.26
CA GLY A 38 -14.39 -6.72 4.32
C GLY A 38 -14.39 -7.57 3.07
N GLU A 39 -14.45 -7.05 1.87
CA GLU A 39 -13.85 -7.78 0.76
C GLU A 39 -12.38 -7.42 0.73
N ASN A 40 -11.52 -8.38 1.06
CA ASN A 40 -10.09 -8.22 0.89
C ASN A 40 -9.82 -7.81 -0.55
N PRO A 41 -9.07 -6.73 -0.79
CA PRO A 41 -8.69 -6.35 -2.14
C PRO A 41 -8.09 -7.54 -2.88
N GLY A 42 -8.32 -7.66 -4.18
CA GLY A 42 -7.90 -8.82 -4.97
C GLY A 42 -6.41 -9.14 -4.90
N TYR A 43 -5.57 -8.14 -4.65
CA TYR A 43 -4.12 -8.33 -4.49
C TYR A 43 -3.75 -9.15 -3.25
N VAL A 44 -4.58 -9.15 -2.19
CA VAL A 44 -4.24 -9.84 -0.92
C VAL A 44 -4.12 -11.34 -1.14
N SER A 45 -5.09 -11.94 -1.82
CA SER A 45 -5.07 -13.37 -2.12
C SER A 45 -4.11 -13.76 -3.25
N ARG A 46 -3.68 -12.80 -4.08
CA ARG A 46 -2.82 -13.03 -5.24
C ARG A 46 -1.35 -12.86 -4.92
N LEU A 47 -0.96 -11.77 -4.24
CA LEU A 47 0.43 -11.41 -4.00
C LEU A 47 0.92 -11.73 -2.58
N PHE A 48 0.00 -11.80 -1.61
CA PHE A 48 0.35 -12.09 -0.21
C PHE A 48 -0.07 -13.50 0.24
N ASP A 49 -0.25 -14.41 -0.71
CA ASP A 49 -0.39 -15.84 -0.44
C ASP A 49 0.96 -16.42 -0.02
N GLY A 50 1.14 -16.64 1.27
CA GLY A 50 2.39 -17.18 1.83
C GLY A 50 2.66 -18.65 1.54
N SER A 51 1.78 -19.34 0.81
CA SER A 51 1.93 -20.77 0.46
C SER A 51 2.90 -21.00 -0.70
N ARG A 52 3.25 -19.96 -1.45
CA ARG A 52 4.13 -20.03 -2.63
C ARG A 52 5.10 -18.84 -2.71
N VAL A 53 6.12 -18.97 -3.52
CA VAL A 53 7.02 -17.88 -3.90
C VAL A 53 6.43 -17.18 -5.12
N HIS A 54 6.25 -15.86 -5.02
CA HIS A 54 5.80 -15.03 -6.13
C HIS A 54 6.98 -14.58 -6.97
N ARG A 55 6.78 -14.57 -8.29
CA ARG A 55 7.77 -14.08 -9.24
C ARG A 55 7.38 -12.68 -9.71
N VAL A 56 8.32 -11.73 -9.59
CA VAL A 56 8.17 -10.37 -10.08
C VAL A 56 9.32 -10.10 -11.06
N ASP A 57 9.00 -10.01 -12.34
CA ASP A 57 9.93 -9.64 -13.39
C ASP A 57 9.75 -8.16 -13.74
N ILE A 58 10.85 -7.40 -13.75
CA ILE A 58 10.84 -5.97 -14.02
C ILE A 58 11.70 -5.70 -15.26
N GLN A 59 11.12 -5.05 -16.25
CA GLN A 59 11.79 -4.68 -17.49
C GLN A 59 11.80 -3.16 -17.62
N VAL A 60 12.98 -2.59 -17.81
CA VAL A 60 13.22 -1.18 -18.08
C VAL A 60 14.04 -1.05 -19.36
N GLU A 61 14.05 0.12 -19.95
CA GLU A 61 14.79 0.39 -21.18
C GLU A 61 16.32 0.25 -20.96
N ASP A 62 16.83 0.82 -19.87
CA ASP A 62 18.26 0.77 -19.53
C ASP A 62 18.46 0.60 -18.01
N TRP A 63 18.81 -0.62 -17.61
CA TRP A 63 19.13 -0.92 -16.21
C TRP A 63 20.41 -0.24 -15.72
N VAL A 64 21.40 -0.01 -16.60
CA VAL A 64 22.66 0.62 -16.21
C VAL A 64 22.42 2.08 -15.88
N ALA A 65 21.66 2.78 -16.72
CA ALA A 65 21.27 4.17 -16.48
C ALA A 65 20.41 4.29 -15.20
N PHE A 66 19.44 3.40 -15.00
CA PHE A 66 18.62 3.37 -13.78
C PHE A 66 19.47 3.20 -12.51
N LEU A 67 20.42 2.25 -12.52
CA LEU A 67 21.27 2.01 -11.35
C LEU A 67 22.23 3.18 -11.09
N ALA A 68 22.68 3.86 -12.13
CA ALA A 68 23.56 5.04 -12.00
C ALA A 68 22.84 6.25 -11.36
N SER A 69 21.53 6.38 -11.56
CA SER A 69 20.71 7.44 -10.98
C SER A 69 19.84 6.99 -9.79
N ALA A 70 20.10 5.80 -9.26
CA ALA A 70 19.24 5.20 -8.23
C ALA A 70 19.09 6.07 -6.96
N THR A 71 20.12 6.85 -6.61
CA THR A 71 20.12 7.74 -5.44
C THR A 71 19.29 9.00 -5.63
N GLU A 72 18.90 9.33 -6.84
CA GLU A 72 18.02 10.48 -7.16
C GLU A 72 16.55 10.17 -6.80
N GLU A 73 16.22 8.90 -6.60
CA GLU A 73 14.87 8.40 -6.29
C GLU A 73 13.79 8.82 -7.30
N GLU A 74 14.17 9.09 -8.53
CA GLU A 74 13.25 9.45 -9.60
C GLU A 74 12.55 8.22 -10.18
N TYR A 75 11.29 8.40 -10.56
CA TYR A 75 10.52 7.35 -11.21
C TYR A 75 10.87 7.24 -12.70
N ILE A 76 11.08 6.02 -13.16
CA ILE A 76 11.17 5.67 -14.57
C ILE A 76 10.05 4.72 -14.97
N PRO A 77 9.60 4.73 -16.24
CA PRO A 77 8.60 3.77 -16.71
C PRO A 77 9.20 2.36 -16.82
N ALA A 78 8.44 1.39 -16.32
CA ALA A 78 8.80 -0.02 -16.38
C ALA A 78 7.62 -0.87 -16.85
N THR A 79 7.91 -2.05 -17.38
CA THR A 79 6.95 -3.15 -17.49
C THR A 79 7.22 -4.14 -16.37
N VAL A 80 6.18 -4.45 -15.61
CA VAL A 80 6.24 -5.35 -14.47
C VAL A 80 5.35 -6.54 -14.74
N GLU A 81 5.89 -7.75 -14.62
CA GLU A 81 5.13 -8.99 -14.70
C GLU A 81 5.12 -9.66 -13.34
N ILE A 82 3.94 -9.91 -12.79
CA ILE A 82 3.75 -10.57 -11.50
C ILE A 82 3.04 -11.90 -11.76
N ASP A 83 3.72 -13.01 -11.50
CA ASP A 83 3.21 -14.38 -11.70
C ASP A 83 2.61 -14.63 -13.09
N GLY A 84 3.18 -13.99 -14.15
CA GLY A 84 2.72 -14.11 -15.53
C GLY A 84 1.70 -13.05 -15.96
N GLU A 85 1.28 -12.14 -15.08
CA GLU A 85 0.39 -11.03 -15.41
C GLU A 85 1.22 -9.74 -15.60
N ALA A 86 1.16 -9.16 -16.81
CA ALA A 86 2.00 -8.02 -17.20
C ALA A 86 1.29 -6.68 -17.05
N PHE A 87 1.96 -5.72 -16.42
CA PHE A 87 1.54 -4.34 -16.22
C PHE A 87 2.55 -3.40 -16.89
N ARG A 88 2.07 -2.54 -17.77
CA ARG A 88 2.91 -1.58 -18.50
C ARG A 88 2.80 -0.19 -17.87
N GLN A 89 3.81 0.65 -18.12
CA GLN A 89 3.84 2.03 -17.63
C GLN A 89 3.71 2.12 -16.10
N VAL A 90 4.32 1.15 -15.40
CA VAL A 90 4.46 1.18 -13.95
C VAL A 90 5.63 2.09 -13.60
N GLY A 91 5.44 2.98 -12.64
CA GLY A 91 6.54 3.78 -12.09
C GLY A 91 7.47 2.91 -11.27
N LEU A 92 8.75 2.86 -11.64
CA LEU A 92 9.80 2.18 -10.89
C LEU A 92 10.79 3.21 -10.35
N ARG A 93 11.13 3.11 -9.08
CA ARG A 93 12.25 3.84 -8.50
C ARG A 93 12.99 3.03 -7.45
N ALA A 94 14.24 3.37 -7.20
CA ALA A 94 14.93 2.92 -6.01
C ALA A 94 14.33 3.58 -4.76
N LYS A 95 14.44 2.93 -3.61
CA LYS A 95 13.89 3.44 -2.35
C LYS A 95 14.79 3.17 -1.15
N GLY A 96 14.60 3.96 -0.13
CA GLY A 96 15.23 3.80 1.18
C GLY A 96 16.19 4.94 1.50
N ASN A 97 16.28 5.31 2.76
CA ASN A 97 17.19 6.37 3.22
C ASN A 97 18.60 5.81 3.43
N ASN A 98 18.80 5.09 4.54
CA ASN A 98 20.11 4.53 4.87
C ASN A 98 20.52 3.39 3.94
N SER A 99 19.60 2.50 3.55
CA SER A 99 19.89 1.39 2.64
C SER A 99 20.32 1.88 1.26
N LEU A 100 19.70 2.94 0.74
CA LEU A 100 20.08 3.55 -0.53
C LEU A 100 21.53 4.06 -0.49
N ARG A 101 21.84 4.91 0.49
CA ARG A 101 23.17 5.46 0.69
C ARG A 101 24.24 4.37 0.93
N LEU A 102 23.94 3.38 1.76
CA LEU A 102 24.89 2.30 2.05
C LEU A 102 25.13 1.40 0.83
N THR A 103 24.10 1.13 0.03
CA THR A 103 24.24 0.37 -1.21
C THR A 103 25.22 1.06 -2.17
N GLU A 104 25.11 2.38 -2.32
CA GLU A 104 26.02 3.18 -3.12
C GLU A 104 27.43 3.22 -2.50
N GLU A 105 27.54 3.51 -1.21
CA GLU A 105 28.83 3.61 -0.49
C GLU A 105 29.65 2.31 -0.56
N TYR A 106 28.98 1.15 -0.52
CA TYR A 106 29.63 -0.15 -0.66
C TYR A 106 29.76 -0.62 -2.12
N GLY A 107 29.43 0.21 -3.10
CA GLY A 107 29.52 -0.12 -4.52
C GLY A 107 28.64 -1.30 -4.94
N LEU A 108 27.50 -1.47 -4.26
CA LEU A 108 26.55 -2.52 -4.57
C LEU A 108 25.49 -2.00 -5.55
N SER A 109 24.88 -2.91 -6.30
CA SER A 109 23.82 -2.58 -7.27
C SER A 109 22.43 -3.10 -6.86
N ARG A 110 22.31 -3.68 -5.65
CA ARG A 110 21.08 -4.29 -5.16
C ARG A 110 20.31 -3.30 -4.31
N TYR A 111 19.53 -2.46 -4.95
CA TYR A 111 18.66 -1.49 -4.30
C TYR A 111 17.31 -2.10 -3.92
N SER A 112 16.71 -1.59 -2.84
CA SER A 112 15.29 -1.76 -2.59
C SER A 112 14.50 -0.95 -3.62
N LEU A 113 13.37 -1.48 -4.09
CA LEU A 113 12.60 -0.91 -5.18
C LEU A 113 11.20 -0.54 -4.72
N LYS A 114 10.62 0.47 -5.35
CA LYS A 114 9.23 0.84 -5.23
C LYS A 114 8.58 0.82 -6.61
N LEU A 115 7.48 0.13 -6.71
CA LEU A 115 6.58 0.13 -7.86
C LEU A 115 5.36 0.99 -7.54
N GLU A 116 4.91 1.76 -8.51
CA GLU A 116 3.70 2.60 -8.43
C GLU A 116 2.90 2.39 -9.70
N PHE A 117 1.79 1.64 -9.59
CA PHE A 117 1.00 1.21 -10.74
C PHE A 117 0.17 2.34 -11.33
N ASP A 118 -0.17 3.35 -10.52
CA ASP A 118 -0.93 4.54 -10.88
C ASP A 118 -0.06 5.76 -11.25
N HIS A 119 1.28 5.59 -11.38
CA HIS A 119 2.19 6.72 -11.59
C HIS A 119 2.03 7.39 -12.96
N TYR A 120 1.95 6.60 -14.03
CA TYR A 120 1.84 7.09 -15.41
C TYR A 120 0.48 6.84 -16.05
N THR A 121 -0.34 5.99 -15.43
CA THR A 121 -1.67 5.60 -15.90
C THR A 121 -2.59 5.36 -14.71
N ASP A 122 -3.90 5.45 -14.90
CA ASP A 122 -4.87 5.04 -13.87
C ASP A 122 -4.91 3.51 -13.77
N GLY A 123 -3.83 2.93 -13.20
CA GLY A 123 -3.65 1.49 -13.07
C GLY A 123 -3.54 1.03 -11.63
N SER A 124 -3.83 -0.25 -11.38
CA SER A 124 -3.56 -0.90 -10.10
C SER A 124 -3.33 -2.39 -10.30
N TYR A 125 -2.59 -3.03 -9.40
CA TYR A 125 -2.51 -4.49 -9.34
C TYR A 125 -3.65 -5.00 -8.46
N HIS A 126 -4.80 -5.31 -9.05
CA HIS A 126 -6.00 -5.81 -8.34
C HIS A 126 -6.38 -4.99 -7.11
N GLY A 127 -6.29 -3.65 -7.22
CA GLY A 127 -6.57 -2.70 -6.15
C GLY A 127 -5.35 -2.33 -5.30
N LEU A 128 -4.14 -2.74 -5.69
CA LEU A 128 -2.88 -2.29 -5.10
C LEU A 128 -2.25 -1.23 -6.00
N ASP A 129 -2.11 -0.01 -5.49
CA ASP A 129 -1.51 1.09 -6.25
C ASP A 129 0.02 1.10 -6.14
N LYS A 130 0.56 0.64 -5.00
CA LYS A 130 1.99 0.74 -4.69
C LYS A 130 2.51 -0.53 -4.03
N LEU A 131 3.67 -1.01 -4.52
CA LEU A 131 4.39 -2.15 -3.95
C LEU A 131 5.81 -1.74 -3.60
N SER A 132 6.22 -2.02 -2.37
CA SER A 132 7.61 -1.85 -1.93
C SER A 132 8.29 -3.21 -1.79
N MET A 133 9.43 -3.36 -2.44
CA MET A 133 10.27 -4.56 -2.36
C MET A 133 11.58 -4.21 -1.68
N ASP A 134 11.89 -4.91 -0.60
CA ASP A 134 13.11 -4.70 0.16
C ASP A 134 14.20 -5.65 -0.33
N ALA A 135 15.39 -5.10 -0.60
CA ALA A 135 16.54 -5.88 -1.05
C ALA A 135 17.20 -6.70 0.08
N SER A 136 16.69 -6.61 1.31
CA SER A 136 17.25 -7.28 2.50
C SER A 136 18.77 -7.06 2.64
N PHE A 137 19.20 -5.83 2.36
CA PHE A 137 20.64 -5.48 2.31
C PHE A 137 21.37 -5.82 3.62
N GLN A 138 20.72 -5.61 4.76
CA GLN A 138 21.30 -5.86 6.09
C GLN A 138 20.92 -7.21 6.67
N ASP A 139 19.90 -7.85 6.14
CA ASP A 139 19.45 -9.17 6.60
C ASP A 139 19.96 -10.27 5.68
N LYS A 140 21.01 -10.96 6.15
CA LYS A 140 21.61 -12.10 5.44
C LYS A 140 20.84 -13.40 5.67
N SER A 141 19.90 -13.42 6.61
CA SER A 141 19.14 -14.63 6.94
C SER A 141 17.98 -14.86 5.96
N TYR A 142 17.51 -13.79 5.32
CA TYR A 142 16.30 -13.81 4.47
C TYR A 142 15.06 -14.34 5.18
N LEU A 143 15.07 -14.32 6.52
CA LEU A 143 13.92 -14.71 7.32
C LEU A 143 12.92 -13.55 7.36
N LYS A 144 11.68 -13.92 7.18
CA LYS A 144 10.56 -12.97 7.32
C LYS A 144 10.32 -12.74 8.81
N THR A 145 10.52 -11.52 9.29
CA THR A 145 10.17 -11.10 10.65
C THR A 145 8.74 -10.60 10.71
#